data_a8ea32d50593096e4da10302f3e383dd
#
_entry.id   a8ea32d50593096e4da10302f3e383dd
#
_cell.length_a   1.000
_cell.length_b   1.000
_cell.length_c   1.000
_cell.angle_alpha   90.00
_cell.angle_beta   90.00
_cell.angle_gamma   90.00
#
_symmetry.space_group_name_H-M   'P 1'
#
loop_
_entity.id
_entity.type
_entity.pdbx_description
1 polymer ?
#
loop_
_entity_poly.entity_id
_entity_poly.type
_entity_poly.pdbx_seq_one_letter_code
_entity_poly.pdbx_strand_id
1 'polypeptide(L)'
;MAFPELKVAALKQYKEWEPDAFIVEKKAAGAPLIQELRAMGIPVQEFSPSRGNDKMVRLNAVADLFSSGKVWAPDTRWAREVIEEMAAFPVGEHDDYVDTTTQALLRFRQGGFISLDTDEKDDLELFRRRKYEYY
;
A
#
# COMPACT_ATOMS: atom_id res chain seq x y z
N MET A 1 17.58 4.15 -8.00
CA MET A 1 17.35 3.30 -9.20
C MET A 1 16.92 4.19 -10.36
N ALA A 2 17.58 4.03 -11.50
CA ALA A 2 17.22 4.79 -12.69
C ALA A 2 15.86 4.33 -13.25
N PHE A 3 15.19 5.20 -14.01
CA PHE A 3 13.85 4.91 -14.54
C PHE A 3 13.76 3.63 -15.38
N PRO A 4 14.70 3.33 -16.30
CA PRO A 4 14.64 2.07 -17.06
C PRO A 4 14.74 0.83 -16.16
N GLU A 5 15.55 0.87 -15.14
CA GLU A 5 15.69 -0.22 -14.16
C GLU A 5 14.43 -0.37 -13.32
N LEU A 6 13.83 0.74 -12.90
CA LEU A 6 12.59 0.75 -12.14
C LEU A 6 11.44 0.12 -12.94
N LYS A 7 11.34 0.45 -14.22
CA LYS A 7 10.36 -0.13 -15.13
C LYS A 7 10.51 -1.64 -15.26
N VAL A 8 11.74 -2.12 -15.44
CA VAL A 8 12.04 -3.55 -15.53
C VAL A 8 11.68 -4.27 -14.23
N ALA A 9 12.05 -3.68 -13.09
CA ALA A 9 11.74 -4.23 -11.77
C ALA A 9 10.23 -4.33 -11.55
N ALA A 10 9.47 -3.30 -11.90
CA ALA A 10 8.01 -3.28 -11.79
C ALA A 10 7.37 -4.36 -12.65
N LEU A 11 7.80 -4.51 -13.89
CA LEU A 11 7.31 -5.55 -14.79
C LEU A 11 7.59 -6.96 -14.25
N LYS A 12 8.78 -7.17 -13.73
CA LYS A 12 9.18 -8.46 -13.14
C LYS A 12 8.28 -8.81 -11.96
N GLN A 13 8.05 -7.88 -11.06
CA GLN A 13 7.19 -8.08 -9.90
C GLN A 13 5.75 -8.35 -10.31
N TYR A 14 5.23 -7.62 -11.28
CA TYR A 14 3.88 -7.85 -11.79
C TYR A 14 3.70 -9.26 -12.37
N LYS A 15 4.66 -9.72 -13.16
CA LYS A 15 4.63 -11.07 -13.75
C LYS A 15 4.80 -12.18 -12.71
N GLU A 16 5.66 -11.95 -11.72
CA GLU A 16 5.95 -12.94 -10.68
C GLU A 16 4.76 -13.15 -9.75
N TRP A 17 4.13 -12.08 -9.30
CA TRP A 17 3.11 -12.14 -8.27
C TRP A 17 1.67 -12.17 -8.80
N GLU A 18 1.46 -11.80 -10.06
CA GLU A 18 0.11 -11.70 -10.66
C GLU A 18 -0.89 -11.03 -9.72
N PRO A 19 -0.60 -9.79 -9.25
CA PRO A 19 -1.40 -9.18 -8.18
C PRO A 19 -2.80 -8.79 -8.66
N ASP A 20 -3.76 -8.83 -7.76
CA ASP A 20 -5.12 -8.32 -8.01
C ASP A 20 -5.14 -6.79 -8.12
N ALA A 21 -4.21 -6.13 -7.45
CA ALA A 21 -4.03 -4.69 -7.53
C ALA A 21 -2.54 -4.35 -7.55
N PHE A 22 -2.16 -3.46 -8.46
CA PHE A 22 -0.80 -2.95 -8.57
C PHE A 22 -0.83 -1.45 -8.33
N ILE A 23 -0.36 -1.03 -7.15
CA ILE A 23 -0.48 0.34 -6.68
C ILE A 23 0.86 1.05 -6.82
N VAL A 24 0.85 2.21 -7.46
CA VAL A 24 2.04 3.05 -7.62
C VAL A 24 1.74 4.44 -7.10
N GLU A 25 2.63 4.95 -6.24
CA GLU A 25 2.53 6.32 -5.73
C GLU A 25 2.85 7.32 -6.83
N LYS A 26 1.97 8.28 -7.05
CA LYS A 26 2.17 9.36 -8.02
C LYS A 26 3.07 10.44 -7.44
N LYS A 27 4.37 10.19 -7.47
CA LYS A 27 5.40 11.09 -6.94
C LYS A 27 6.70 10.87 -7.69
N ALA A 28 7.41 11.93 -8.08
CA ALA A 28 8.68 11.85 -8.79
C ALA A 28 8.63 10.88 -9.99
N ALA A 29 9.37 9.78 -9.94
CA ALA A 29 9.42 8.77 -11.01
C ALA A 29 8.13 7.96 -11.15
N GLY A 30 7.21 8.04 -10.18
CA GLY A 30 5.96 7.28 -10.21
C GLY A 30 5.01 7.68 -11.34
N ALA A 31 4.91 8.98 -11.63
CA ALA A 31 4.00 9.45 -12.69
C ALA A 31 4.37 8.92 -14.09
N PRO A 32 5.61 9.02 -14.57
CA PRO A 32 5.99 8.41 -15.85
C PRO A 32 5.92 6.88 -15.82
N LEU A 33 6.22 6.24 -14.69
CA LEU A 33 6.09 4.79 -14.55
C LEU A 33 4.64 4.34 -14.74
N ILE A 34 3.69 5.04 -14.12
CA ILE A 34 2.26 4.76 -14.26
C ILE A 34 1.83 4.82 -15.73
N GLN A 35 2.24 5.86 -16.45
CA GLN A 35 1.92 6.03 -17.86
C GLN A 35 2.43 4.87 -18.70
N GLU A 36 3.70 4.50 -18.52
CA GLU A 36 4.31 3.44 -19.31
C GLU A 36 3.71 2.07 -19.00
N LEU A 37 3.47 1.74 -17.75
CA LEU A 37 2.87 0.47 -17.39
C LEU A 37 1.44 0.35 -17.92
N ARG A 38 0.65 1.42 -17.87
CA ARG A 38 -0.70 1.45 -18.46
C ARG A 38 -0.67 1.29 -19.97
N ALA A 39 0.29 1.91 -20.63
CA ALA A 39 0.47 1.75 -22.09
C ALA A 39 0.81 0.31 -22.48
N MET A 40 1.38 -0.46 -21.57
CA MET A 40 1.70 -1.88 -21.75
C MET A 40 0.55 -2.81 -21.37
N GLY A 41 -0.61 -2.26 -21.01
CA GLY A 41 -1.79 -3.03 -20.66
C GLY A 41 -1.86 -3.47 -19.18
N ILE A 42 -0.97 -2.96 -18.32
CA ILE A 42 -0.98 -3.28 -16.90
C ILE A 42 -1.95 -2.34 -16.17
N PRO A 43 -2.96 -2.88 -15.43
CA PRO A 43 -3.93 -2.06 -14.71
C PRO A 43 -3.34 -1.50 -13.43
N VAL A 44 -2.60 -0.40 -13.54
CA VAL A 44 -1.99 0.28 -12.41
C VAL A 44 -3.02 1.17 -11.73
N GLN A 45 -3.06 1.09 -10.40
CA GLN A 45 -3.83 2.01 -9.57
C GLN A 45 -2.89 3.06 -9.01
N GLU A 46 -3.31 4.31 -9.13
CA GLU A 46 -2.55 5.46 -8.69
C GLU A 46 -2.86 5.78 -7.23
N PHE A 47 -1.83 5.95 -6.43
CA PHE A 47 -1.96 6.47 -5.08
C PHE A 47 -1.40 7.89 -5.05
N SER A 48 -2.25 8.86 -4.74
CA SER A 48 -1.86 10.27 -4.61
C SER A 48 -2.02 10.71 -3.16
N PRO A 49 -0.91 11.00 -2.45
CA PRO A 49 -1.01 11.53 -1.09
C PRO A 49 -1.72 12.88 -1.12
N SER A 50 -2.76 13.04 -0.29
CA SER A 50 -3.48 14.31 -0.17
C SER A 50 -2.81 15.24 0.85
N ARG A 51 -3.09 16.55 0.76
CA ARG A 51 -2.65 17.51 1.77
C ARG A 51 -3.17 17.11 3.15
N GLY A 52 -2.30 17.16 4.16
CA GLY A 52 -2.63 16.77 5.51
C GLY A 52 -2.64 15.28 5.76
N ASN A 53 -2.42 14.48 4.73
CA ASN A 53 -2.31 13.03 4.84
C ASN A 53 -0.84 12.62 4.80
N ASP A 54 -0.09 13.03 5.80
CA ASP A 54 1.31 12.68 5.92
C ASP A 54 1.48 11.20 6.35
N LYS A 55 2.73 10.76 6.38
CA LYS A 55 3.07 9.36 6.70
C LYS A 55 2.64 8.94 8.09
N MET A 56 2.74 9.83 9.07
CA MET A 56 2.31 9.55 10.44
C MET A 56 0.80 9.40 10.53
N VAL A 57 0.04 10.24 9.85
CA VAL A 57 -1.43 10.16 9.80
C VAL A 57 -1.86 8.84 9.16
N ARG A 58 -1.22 8.44 8.06
CA ARG A 58 -1.50 7.16 7.41
C ARG A 58 -1.19 5.97 8.31
N LEU A 59 -0.06 5.99 9.00
CA LEU A 59 0.30 4.92 9.94
C LEU A 59 -0.70 4.83 11.08
N ASN A 60 -1.10 5.96 11.66
CA ASN A 60 -2.10 6.00 12.73
C ASN A 60 -3.46 5.45 12.28
N ALA A 61 -3.82 5.66 11.01
CA ALA A 61 -5.07 5.17 10.44
C ALA A 61 -5.14 3.63 10.36
N VAL A 62 -3.99 2.94 10.45
CA VAL A 62 -3.93 1.47 10.38
C VAL A 62 -3.29 0.85 11.63
N ALA A 63 -2.88 1.65 12.60
CA ALA A 63 -2.18 1.17 13.80
C ALA A 63 -3.03 0.19 14.62
N ASP A 64 -4.32 0.40 14.68
CA ASP A 64 -5.25 -0.48 15.39
C ASP A 64 -5.36 -1.88 14.76
N LEU A 65 -5.07 -2.03 13.49
CA LEU A 65 -5.00 -3.34 12.84
C LEU A 65 -3.85 -4.18 13.40
N PHE A 66 -2.72 -3.53 13.72
CA PHE A 66 -1.59 -4.21 14.36
C PHE A 66 -1.91 -4.59 15.80
N SER A 67 -2.45 -3.66 16.58
CA SER A 67 -2.75 -3.89 18.00
C SER A 67 -3.86 -4.92 18.20
N SER A 68 -4.75 -5.08 17.25
CA SER A 68 -5.84 -6.08 17.29
C SER A 68 -5.43 -7.46 16.76
N GLY A 69 -4.18 -7.63 16.33
CA GLY A 69 -3.67 -8.92 15.83
C GLY A 69 -4.13 -9.30 14.43
N LYS A 70 -4.53 -8.33 13.62
CA LYS A 70 -4.96 -8.58 12.23
C LYS A 70 -3.80 -8.67 11.25
N VAL A 71 -2.61 -8.20 11.63
CA VAL A 71 -1.43 -8.21 10.78
C VAL A 71 -0.47 -9.28 11.26
N TRP A 72 -0.12 -10.18 10.38
CA TRP A 72 0.76 -11.31 10.65
C TRP A 72 2.03 -11.20 9.83
N ALA A 73 3.15 -11.60 10.40
CA ALA A 73 4.44 -11.60 9.72
C ALA A 73 5.06 -13.00 9.81
N PRO A 74 5.61 -13.54 8.72
CA PRO A 74 6.33 -14.80 8.78
C PRO A 74 7.68 -14.61 9.48
N ASP A 75 8.24 -15.68 10.02
CA ASP A 75 9.57 -15.65 10.62
C ASP A 75 10.64 -15.72 9.54
N THR A 76 10.83 -14.60 8.85
CA THR A 76 11.79 -14.44 7.77
C THR A 76 12.61 -13.19 7.97
N ARG A 77 13.78 -13.13 7.31
CA ARG A 77 14.64 -11.96 7.37
C ARG A 77 13.96 -10.70 6.83
N TRP A 78 13.28 -10.82 5.69
CA TRP A 78 12.62 -9.67 5.08
C TRP A 78 11.48 -9.13 5.95
N ALA A 79 10.73 -10.00 6.61
CA ALA A 79 9.66 -9.57 7.50
C ALA A 79 10.22 -8.83 8.73
N ARG A 80 11.34 -9.30 9.27
CA ARG A 80 12.02 -8.60 10.38
C ARG A 80 12.51 -7.21 9.96
N GLU A 81 13.03 -7.08 8.75
CA GLU A 81 13.45 -5.77 8.21
C GLU A 81 12.29 -4.79 8.11
N VAL A 82 11.13 -5.25 7.66
CA VAL A 82 9.90 -4.41 7.62
C VAL A 82 9.50 -3.98 9.03
N ILE A 83 9.47 -4.90 9.99
CA ILE A 83 9.09 -4.61 11.37
C ILE A 83 10.06 -3.60 12.00
N GLU A 84 11.35 -3.77 11.80
CA GLU A 84 12.38 -2.86 12.32
C GLU A 84 12.22 -1.46 11.75
N GLU A 85 11.98 -1.33 10.47
CA GLU A 85 11.76 -0.03 9.83
C GLU A 85 10.51 0.66 10.38
N MET A 86 9.42 -0.09 10.53
CA MET A 86 8.18 0.46 11.09
C MET A 86 8.35 0.87 12.56
N ALA A 87 9.09 0.10 13.34
CA ALA A 87 9.36 0.42 14.75
C ALA A 87 10.24 1.67 14.90
N ALA A 88 11.17 1.91 13.98
CA ALA A 88 12.04 3.07 13.98
C ALA A 88 11.36 4.35 13.47
N PHE A 89 10.24 4.23 12.75
CA PHE A 89 9.54 5.39 12.18
C PHE A 89 9.04 6.35 13.29
N PRO A 90 9.17 7.68 13.16
CA PRO A 90 9.64 8.41 11.97
C PRO A 90 11.14 8.76 11.96
N VAL A 91 11.93 8.28 12.91
CA VAL A 91 13.34 8.68 13.08
C VAL A 91 14.34 7.78 12.36
N GLY A 92 13.90 6.67 11.77
CA GLY A 92 14.75 5.79 10.98
C GLY A 92 15.22 6.42 9.67
N GLU A 93 16.31 5.89 9.10
CA GLU A 93 16.89 6.38 7.85
C GLU A 93 15.99 6.13 6.63
N HIS A 94 15.20 5.05 6.68
CA HIS A 94 14.36 4.61 5.58
C HIS A 94 12.92 4.45 6.05
N ASP A 95 11.97 4.73 5.17
CA ASP A 95 10.54 4.63 5.43
C ASP A 95 9.74 4.00 4.27
N ASP A 96 10.44 3.41 3.30
CA ASP A 96 9.81 2.81 2.11
C ASP A 96 8.87 1.66 2.47
N TYR A 97 9.26 0.81 3.41
CA TYR A 97 8.39 -0.28 3.89
C TYR A 97 7.20 0.24 4.69
N VAL A 98 7.39 1.33 5.43
CA VAL A 98 6.27 2.00 6.13
C VAL A 98 5.25 2.49 5.12
N ASP A 99 5.69 3.15 4.06
CA ASP A 99 4.81 3.68 3.02
C ASP A 99 4.03 2.57 2.31
N THR A 100 4.71 1.53 1.85
CA THR A 100 4.05 0.43 1.12
C THR A 100 3.09 -0.35 2.02
N THR A 101 3.48 -0.61 3.26
CA THR A 101 2.64 -1.35 4.22
C THR A 101 1.38 -0.56 4.57
N THR A 102 1.52 0.73 4.85
CA THR A 102 0.35 1.56 5.20
C THR A 102 -0.59 1.73 4.02
N GLN A 103 -0.09 1.89 2.80
CA GLN A 103 -0.91 1.95 1.59
C GLN A 103 -1.70 0.66 1.38
N ALA A 104 -1.05 -0.49 1.53
CA ALA A 104 -1.71 -1.78 1.39
C ALA A 104 -2.80 -1.99 2.43
N LEU A 105 -2.53 -1.70 3.69
CA LEU A 105 -3.49 -1.86 4.79
C LEU A 105 -4.67 -0.89 4.66
N LEU A 106 -4.42 0.36 4.28
CA LEU A 106 -5.48 1.32 4.00
C LEU A 106 -6.40 0.84 2.89
N ARG A 107 -5.82 0.32 1.82
CA ARG A 107 -6.61 -0.23 0.72
C ARG A 107 -7.47 -1.41 1.17
N PHE A 108 -6.92 -2.34 1.94
CA PHE A 108 -7.68 -3.47 2.45
C PHE A 108 -8.82 -3.03 3.36
N ARG A 109 -8.57 -2.04 4.21
CA ARG A 109 -9.59 -1.50 5.12
C ARG A 109 -10.68 -0.74 4.36
N GLN A 110 -10.31 0.13 3.45
CA GLN A 110 -11.24 0.90 2.62
C GLN A 110 -12.05 0.01 1.67
N GLY A 111 -11.46 -1.08 1.20
CA GLY A 111 -12.17 -2.06 0.37
C GLY A 111 -13.07 -3.03 1.13
N GLY A 112 -13.08 -2.98 2.46
CA GLY A 112 -13.88 -3.88 3.29
C GLY A 112 -13.31 -5.28 3.44
N PHE A 113 -12.05 -5.51 3.05
CA PHE A 113 -11.38 -6.81 3.23
C PHE A 113 -10.95 -7.06 4.66
N ILE A 114 -10.63 -5.99 5.40
CA ILE A 114 -10.27 -6.01 6.81
C ILE A 114 -11.16 -5.02 7.54
N SER A 115 -11.79 -5.47 8.63
CA SER A 115 -12.60 -4.61 9.49
C SER A 115 -12.40 -4.97 10.95
N LEU A 116 -12.63 -4.00 11.81
CA LEU A 116 -12.67 -4.18 13.27
C LEU A 116 -14.10 -3.95 13.74
N ASP A 117 -14.43 -4.52 14.91
CA ASP A 117 -15.75 -4.34 15.50
C ASP A 117 -16.08 -2.87 15.82
N THR A 118 -15.04 -2.05 15.93
CA THR A 118 -15.16 -0.60 16.14
C THR A 118 -15.43 0.18 14.86
N ASP A 119 -15.31 -0.44 13.68
CA ASP A 119 -15.61 0.21 12.41
C ASP A 119 -17.13 0.40 12.28
N GLU A 120 -17.54 1.60 11.86
CA GLU A 120 -18.95 1.91 11.69
C GLU A 120 -19.54 1.12 10.52
N LYS A 121 -20.77 0.60 10.71
CA LYS A 121 -21.44 -0.21 9.68
C LYS A 121 -21.65 0.55 8.37
N ASP A 122 -21.99 1.84 8.46
CA ASP A 122 -22.22 2.67 7.29
C ASP A 122 -20.95 2.84 6.47
N ASP A 123 -19.82 3.00 7.12
CA ASP A 123 -18.51 3.06 6.47
C ASP A 123 -18.18 1.74 5.78
N LEU A 124 -18.46 0.61 6.43
CA LEU A 124 -18.25 -0.71 5.86
C LEU A 124 -19.10 -0.94 4.61
N GLU A 125 -20.35 -0.48 4.59
CA GLU A 125 -21.20 -0.57 3.40
C GLU A 125 -20.67 0.28 2.25
N LEU A 126 -20.18 1.50 2.53
CA LEU A 126 -19.54 2.35 1.54
C LEU A 126 -18.30 1.69 0.95
N PHE A 127 -17.47 1.09 1.78
CA PHE A 127 -16.27 0.38 1.34
C PHE A 127 -16.61 -0.86 0.51
N ARG A 128 -17.67 -1.59 0.84
CA ARG A 128 -18.14 -2.72 0.05
C ARG A 128 -18.62 -2.29 -1.33
N ARG A 129 -19.34 -1.17 -1.42
CA ARG A 129 -19.78 -0.61 -2.71
C ARG A 129 -18.58 -0.23 -3.57
N ARG A 130 -17.58 0.45 -3.00
CA ARG A 130 -16.35 0.82 -3.69
C ARG A 130 -15.57 -0.38 -4.21
N LYS A 131 -15.64 -1.51 -3.50
CA LYS A 131 -15.00 -2.74 -3.93
C LYS A 131 -15.47 -3.18 -5.33
N TYR A 132 -16.75 -3.05 -5.62
CA TYR A 132 -17.29 -3.41 -6.93
C TYR A 132 -16.92 -2.40 -8.03
N GLU A 133 -16.63 -1.18 -7.68
CA GLU A 133 -16.17 -0.15 -8.62
C GLU A 133 -14.71 -0.35 -9.06
N TYR A 134 -13.89 -0.98 -8.21
CA TYR A 134 -12.47 -1.22 -8.48
C TYR A 134 -12.20 -2.53 -9.23
N TYR A 135 -13.14 -3.42 -9.28
CA TYR A 135 -13.05 -4.71 -9.96
C TYR A 135 -14.07 -4.80 -11.09
#